data_5ce7bc28945d97c3c8e7b524043a72f4
#
_entry.id   5ce7bc28945d97c3c8e7b524043a72f4
#
_cell.length_a   1.000
_cell.length_b   1.000
_cell.length_c   1.000
_cell.angle_alpha   90.00
_cell.angle_beta   90.00
_cell.angle_gamma   90.00
#
_symmetry.space_group_name_H-M   'P 1'
#
loop_
_entity.id
_entity.type
_entity.pdbx_description
1 polymer ?
#
loop_
_entity_poly.entity_id
_entity_poly.type
_entity_poly.pdbx_seq_one_letter_code
_entity_poly.pdbx_strand_id
1 'polypeptide(L)'
;MRVPPLVDLPDGLQEEAFLNLVGRIEHEQLDFKLRPDRLTETMAAMAMTDGGLIVLGVSDDREVLGCPLDQSTLDRTTGAAHDVGVEVQLRAITVGGQTLTVVAVPEVRGRIVTTPDGRLLRRHGSSNQPLVSDALARFVREREGHSAEDDALPVTALGDVDAEILNRALTAAGRPRVRRDGTLRALVDLGVARVEPPPATTVLTKAAALLFAVDPRRYVSGACVQIVRRAGVGPGPGPTTARAELVGPLPRLLDAVLDFVQRNTPIYQAVVGTHRETLPSYPVPAVREAVLNALAHRDYGLPGATVDVTIWDDRMEIHSPGSLPGHITLENIRDEHYSRNRRLMAALKLLGLVEEYGEGIDRMYREMEARLMDPPLIAAGPASVVVTLYSRSPLSPEDQAWLAMLGHLGLTPAERRMLVLARREEAITPRRVRAVMPDVDDDSLIAGAIAKGLLVRTGERGGTRYVLSDEIVLRAGASGLEARGRQRQKLLDEVRRRGSLSVPEASVVLSEDVALARHLLNDLARAGLVTAQGRTRARRYYSPELVGAPSDR
;
A
#
# COMPACT_ATOMS: atom_id res chain seq x y z
N MET A 1 -15.94 -4.14 3.40
CA MET A 1 -16.91 -3.25 2.71
C MET A 1 -17.54 -2.39 3.80
N ARG A 2 -17.42 -1.07 3.75
CA ARG A 2 -18.08 -0.21 4.77
C ARG A 2 -19.58 -0.16 4.49
N VAL A 3 -20.40 -0.32 5.52
CA VAL A 3 -21.84 -0.12 5.40
C VAL A 3 -22.13 1.37 5.15
N PRO A 4 -23.12 1.69 4.30
CA PRO A 4 -23.50 3.08 4.06
C PRO A 4 -24.04 3.73 5.35
N PRO A 5 -23.88 5.06 5.51
CA PRO A 5 -24.52 5.78 6.61
C PRO A 5 -26.04 5.60 6.59
N LEU A 6 -26.66 5.56 7.77
CA LEU A 6 -28.11 5.37 7.89
C LEU A 6 -28.92 6.37 7.05
N VAL A 7 -28.45 7.62 6.96
CA VAL A 7 -29.12 8.69 6.21
C VAL A 7 -29.10 8.47 4.70
N ASP A 8 -28.12 7.74 4.19
CA ASP A 8 -27.90 7.50 2.76
C ASP A 8 -28.62 6.22 2.26
N LEU A 9 -29.27 5.47 3.17
CA LEU A 9 -30.05 4.30 2.77
C LEU A 9 -31.33 4.75 2.01
N PRO A 10 -31.50 4.36 0.74
CA PRO A 10 -32.70 4.69 -0.01
C PRO A 10 -33.91 3.92 0.53
N ASP A 11 -35.10 4.50 0.36
CA ASP A 11 -36.38 3.85 0.66
C ASP A 11 -36.98 3.23 -0.62
N GLY A 12 -37.74 2.14 -0.48
CA GLY A 12 -38.43 1.51 -1.60
C GLY A 12 -37.56 0.62 -2.50
N LEU A 13 -36.43 0.13 -2.00
CA LEU A 13 -35.54 -0.78 -2.75
C LEU A 13 -36.14 -2.19 -2.91
N GLN A 14 -35.77 -2.86 -4.00
CA GLN A 14 -35.95 -4.31 -4.12
C GLN A 14 -34.97 -5.02 -3.19
N GLU A 15 -35.30 -6.23 -2.72
CA GLU A 15 -34.51 -7.01 -1.76
C GLU A 15 -33.06 -7.20 -2.22
N GLU A 16 -32.89 -7.58 -3.48
CA GLU A 16 -31.55 -7.82 -4.04
C GLU A 16 -30.71 -6.55 -4.11
N ALA A 17 -31.29 -5.42 -4.46
CA ALA A 17 -30.63 -4.12 -4.50
C ALA A 17 -30.23 -3.65 -3.10
N PHE A 18 -31.07 -3.87 -2.10
CA PHE A 18 -30.77 -3.57 -0.71
C PHE A 18 -29.62 -4.41 -0.17
N LEU A 19 -29.67 -5.74 -0.34
CA LEU A 19 -28.62 -6.65 0.10
C LEU A 19 -27.28 -6.41 -0.63
N ASN A 20 -27.31 -5.96 -1.86
CA ASN A 20 -26.09 -5.56 -2.57
C ASN A 20 -25.52 -4.24 -2.03
N LEU A 21 -26.35 -3.32 -1.55
CA LEU A 21 -25.95 -2.04 -0.99
C LEU A 21 -25.33 -2.18 0.41
N VAL A 22 -25.99 -2.91 1.31
CA VAL A 22 -25.53 -3.06 2.71
C VAL A 22 -24.51 -4.20 2.89
N GLY A 23 -24.53 -5.18 2.00
CA GLY A 23 -23.79 -6.44 2.06
C GLY A 23 -24.69 -7.64 2.34
N ARG A 24 -24.34 -8.80 1.79
CA ARG A 24 -25.08 -10.06 1.98
C ARG A 24 -24.57 -10.91 3.16
N ILE A 25 -23.36 -10.62 3.60
CA ILE A 25 -22.67 -11.37 4.65
C ILE A 25 -22.47 -10.46 5.85
N GLU A 26 -22.86 -10.95 7.03
CA GLU A 26 -22.57 -10.26 8.28
C GLU A 26 -21.07 -10.09 8.48
N HIS A 27 -20.69 -8.94 8.99
CA HIS A 27 -19.32 -8.62 9.31
C HIS A 27 -19.25 -7.63 10.49
N GLU A 28 -18.10 -7.09 10.77
CA GLU A 28 -17.88 -6.24 11.96
C GLU A 28 -18.85 -5.05 12.05
N GLN A 29 -19.28 -4.49 10.91
CA GLN A 29 -20.18 -3.35 10.84
C GLN A 29 -21.62 -3.69 10.40
N LEU A 30 -21.96 -4.96 10.15
CA LEU A 30 -23.28 -5.37 9.69
C LEU A 30 -23.77 -6.61 10.43
N ASP A 31 -25.00 -6.53 10.95
CA ASP A 31 -25.71 -7.63 11.58
C ASP A 31 -27.15 -7.69 11.10
N PHE A 32 -27.67 -8.89 10.82
CA PHE A 32 -29.07 -9.10 10.46
C PHE A 32 -29.80 -9.82 11.61
N LYS A 33 -31.00 -9.36 11.93
CA LYS A 33 -31.84 -10.00 12.90
C LYS A 33 -33.29 -9.98 12.45
N LEU A 34 -33.99 -11.07 12.68
CA LEU A 34 -35.41 -11.13 12.35
C LEU A 34 -36.25 -10.23 13.28
N ARG A 35 -35.84 -10.13 14.55
CA ARG A 35 -36.56 -9.39 15.60
C ARG A 35 -35.56 -8.62 16.49
N PRO A 36 -36.04 -7.62 17.26
CA PRO A 36 -35.19 -6.85 18.16
C PRO A 36 -34.79 -7.67 19.43
N ASP A 37 -34.26 -8.87 19.23
CA ASP A 37 -33.82 -9.78 20.28
C ASP A 37 -32.29 -9.81 20.39
N ARG A 38 -31.75 -9.92 21.60
CA ARG A 38 -30.31 -10.00 21.88
C ARG A 38 -29.49 -8.86 21.26
N LEU A 39 -30.05 -7.65 21.23
CA LEU A 39 -29.40 -6.48 20.67
C LEU A 39 -28.28 -5.95 21.56
N THR A 40 -28.40 -6.08 22.86
CA THR A 40 -27.50 -5.54 23.89
C THR A 40 -26.04 -5.95 23.65
N GLU A 41 -25.76 -7.25 23.41
CA GLU A 41 -24.41 -7.74 23.15
C GLU A 41 -23.86 -7.23 21.81
N THR A 42 -24.70 -7.23 20.77
CA THR A 42 -24.30 -6.75 19.44
C THR A 42 -24.01 -5.24 19.46
N MET A 43 -24.86 -4.46 20.12
CA MET A 43 -24.65 -3.01 20.28
C MET A 43 -23.37 -2.71 21.07
N ALA A 44 -23.15 -3.41 22.18
CA ALA A 44 -21.91 -3.26 22.95
C ALA A 44 -20.67 -3.60 22.12
N ALA A 45 -20.71 -4.73 21.39
CA ALA A 45 -19.59 -5.17 20.58
C ALA A 45 -19.32 -4.22 19.40
N MET A 46 -20.36 -3.77 18.68
CA MET A 46 -20.23 -2.79 17.60
C MET A 46 -19.70 -1.44 18.09
N ALA A 47 -20.24 -0.94 19.22
CA ALA A 47 -19.79 0.32 19.81
C ALA A 47 -18.31 0.28 20.23
N MET A 48 -17.80 -0.88 20.59
CA MET A 48 -16.38 -1.10 20.96
C MET A 48 -15.50 -1.55 19.78
N THR A 49 -16.08 -1.67 18.59
CA THR A 49 -15.35 -1.93 17.33
C THR A 49 -15.41 -0.65 16.47
N ASP A 50 -16.06 -0.69 15.33
CA ASP A 50 -16.14 0.42 14.36
C ASP A 50 -17.57 0.95 14.14
N GLY A 51 -18.47 0.68 15.11
CA GLY A 51 -19.90 0.94 14.92
C GLY A 51 -20.53 0.02 13.88
N GLY A 52 -21.65 0.42 13.30
CA GLY A 52 -22.27 -0.33 12.21
C GLY A 52 -23.80 -0.26 12.17
N LEU A 53 -24.38 -1.12 11.35
CA LEU A 53 -25.83 -1.23 11.17
C LEU A 53 -26.33 -2.60 11.66
N ILE A 54 -27.42 -2.59 12.41
CA ILE A 54 -28.22 -3.77 12.72
C ILE A 54 -29.53 -3.63 11.92
N VAL A 55 -29.79 -4.58 11.02
CA VAL A 55 -30.98 -4.59 10.17
C VAL A 55 -31.97 -5.57 10.76
N LEU A 56 -33.12 -5.08 11.22
CA LEU A 56 -34.21 -5.89 11.79
C LEU A 56 -35.24 -6.22 10.71
N GLY A 57 -35.69 -7.47 10.69
CA GLY A 57 -36.68 -7.98 9.74
C GLY A 57 -36.08 -8.86 8.63
N VAL A 58 -34.81 -9.25 8.78
CA VAL A 58 -34.13 -10.15 7.85
C VAL A 58 -33.80 -11.45 8.59
N SER A 59 -34.11 -12.59 7.96
CA SER A 59 -33.81 -13.93 8.50
C SER A 59 -32.33 -14.30 8.32
N ASP A 60 -31.91 -15.41 8.96
CA ASP A 60 -30.57 -15.98 8.79
C ASP A 60 -30.30 -16.40 7.35
N ASP A 61 -31.34 -16.81 6.62
CA ASP A 61 -31.28 -17.16 5.19
C ASP A 61 -31.32 -15.95 4.26
N ARG A 62 -31.31 -14.74 4.81
CA ARG A 62 -31.36 -13.44 4.09
C ARG A 62 -32.70 -13.14 3.43
N GLU A 63 -33.78 -13.77 3.87
CA GLU A 63 -35.12 -13.40 3.43
C GLU A 63 -35.61 -12.15 4.17
N VAL A 64 -36.20 -11.23 3.41
CA VAL A 64 -36.78 -9.99 3.95
C VAL A 64 -38.22 -10.28 4.42
N LEU A 65 -38.39 -10.46 5.72
CA LEU A 65 -39.69 -10.79 6.33
C LEU A 65 -40.38 -9.60 6.98
N GLY A 66 -39.63 -8.52 7.23
CA GLY A 66 -40.13 -7.29 7.80
C GLY A 66 -40.05 -7.27 9.34
N CYS A 67 -39.76 -6.07 9.85
CA CYS A 67 -39.84 -5.68 11.25
C CYS A 67 -40.13 -4.18 11.30
N PRO A 68 -41.40 -3.77 11.41
CA PRO A 68 -41.76 -2.37 11.41
C PRO A 68 -41.25 -1.67 12.69
N LEU A 69 -40.96 -0.37 12.55
CA LEU A 69 -40.59 0.48 13.68
C LEU A 69 -41.86 0.92 14.43
N ASP A 70 -42.51 -0.04 15.09
CA ASP A 70 -43.62 0.23 16.01
C ASP A 70 -43.12 0.53 17.44
N GLN A 71 -44.02 0.85 18.34
CA GLN A 71 -43.68 1.21 19.72
C GLN A 71 -42.92 0.08 20.43
N SER A 72 -43.28 -1.21 20.19
CA SER A 72 -42.59 -2.36 20.80
C SER A 72 -41.16 -2.49 20.29
N THR A 73 -40.95 -2.36 19.00
CA THR A 73 -39.61 -2.39 18.37
C THR A 73 -38.76 -1.22 18.83
N LEU A 74 -39.37 -0.03 18.94
CA LEU A 74 -38.69 1.17 19.46
C LEU A 74 -38.27 0.97 20.91
N ASP A 75 -39.19 0.56 21.79
CA ASP A 75 -38.91 0.41 23.22
C ASP A 75 -37.83 -0.66 23.47
N ARG A 76 -37.88 -1.80 22.77
CA ARG A 76 -36.89 -2.88 22.90
C ARG A 76 -35.52 -2.46 22.41
N THR A 77 -35.47 -1.74 21.29
CA THR A 77 -34.21 -1.31 20.69
C THR A 77 -33.55 -0.20 21.52
N THR A 78 -34.32 0.79 21.94
CA THR A 78 -33.83 1.87 22.79
C THR A 78 -33.50 1.38 24.22
N GLY A 79 -34.26 0.41 24.75
CA GLY A 79 -33.95 -0.26 26.02
C GLY A 79 -32.60 -0.97 25.95
N ALA A 80 -32.35 -1.77 24.91
CA ALA A 80 -31.08 -2.44 24.73
C ALA A 80 -29.91 -1.45 24.58
N ALA A 81 -30.13 -0.33 23.89
CA ALA A 81 -29.14 0.74 23.76
C ALA A 81 -28.84 1.43 25.08
N HIS A 82 -29.91 1.69 25.88
CA HIS A 82 -29.80 2.26 27.21
C HIS A 82 -29.01 1.35 28.15
N ASP A 83 -29.27 0.04 28.12
CA ASP A 83 -28.59 -0.96 28.98
C ASP A 83 -27.06 -0.95 28.79
N VAL A 84 -26.58 -0.59 27.63
CA VAL A 84 -25.13 -0.46 27.31
C VAL A 84 -24.68 1.00 27.26
N GLY A 85 -25.60 1.94 27.49
CA GLY A 85 -25.30 3.37 27.48
C GLY A 85 -24.85 3.88 26.11
N VAL A 86 -25.38 3.37 25.01
CA VAL A 86 -25.05 3.78 23.64
C VAL A 86 -26.22 4.53 23.04
N GLU A 87 -25.97 5.67 22.41
CA GLU A 87 -27.00 6.41 21.66
C GLU A 87 -27.07 5.86 20.22
N VAL A 88 -28.22 5.29 19.85
CA VAL A 88 -28.44 4.71 18.54
C VAL A 88 -29.40 5.56 17.73
N GLN A 89 -29.27 5.52 16.41
CA GLN A 89 -30.25 6.12 15.48
C GLN A 89 -31.07 5.00 14.84
N LEU A 90 -32.38 5.21 14.74
CA LEU A 90 -33.30 4.26 14.13
C LEU A 90 -33.96 4.89 12.90
N ARG A 91 -34.14 4.07 11.86
CA ARG A 91 -34.88 4.45 10.66
C ARG A 91 -35.68 3.26 10.12
N ALA A 92 -36.95 3.51 9.82
CA ALA A 92 -37.74 2.55 9.04
C ALA A 92 -37.47 2.76 7.54
N ILE A 93 -37.27 1.67 6.82
CA ILE A 93 -37.10 1.66 5.36
C ILE A 93 -37.98 0.56 4.75
N THR A 94 -38.43 0.76 3.52
CA THR A 94 -39.22 -0.23 2.77
C THR A 94 -38.31 -0.99 1.80
N VAL A 95 -38.31 -2.31 1.89
CA VAL A 95 -37.52 -3.20 1.04
C VAL A 95 -38.41 -4.36 0.57
N GLY A 96 -38.54 -4.57 -0.74
CA GLY A 96 -39.39 -5.62 -1.29
C GLY A 96 -40.86 -5.54 -0.87
N GLY A 97 -41.35 -4.34 -0.51
CA GLY A 97 -42.70 -4.14 0.02
C GLY A 97 -42.86 -4.43 1.52
N GLN A 98 -41.81 -4.84 2.22
CA GLN A 98 -41.76 -5.06 3.65
C GLN A 98 -41.09 -3.88 4.35
N THR A 99 -41.53 -3.53 5.55
CA THR A 99 -40.87 -2.49 6.35
C THR A 99 -39.80 -3.12 7.23
N LEU A 100 -38.56 -2.64 7.11
CA LEU A 100 -37.44 -3.00 7.96
C LEU A 100 -37.13 -1.85 8.93
N THR A 101 -36.61 -2.18 10.10
CA THR A 101 -36.02 -1.22 11.02
C THR A 101 -34.50 -1.33 10.95
N VAL A 102 -33.81 -0.26 10.58
CA VAL A 102 -32.36 -0.19 10.59
C VAL A 102 -31.90 0.63 11.79
N VAL A 103 -30.97 0.05 12.57
CA VAL A 103 -30.38 0.63 13.76
C VAL A 103 -28.94 0.95 13.48
N ALA A 104 -28.56 2.21 13.52
CA ALA A 104 -27.17 2.63 13.45
C ALA A 104 -26.57 2.73 14.84
N VAL A 105 -25.55 1.94 15.08
CA VAL A 105 -24.76 1.91 16.31
C VAL A 105 -23.46 2.69 16.06
N PRO A 106 -23.21 3.80 16.78
CA PRO A 106 -21.98 4.56 16.61
C PRO A 106 -20.79 3.84 17.24
N GLU A 107 -19.59 4.07 16.72
CA GLU A 107 -18.36 3.79 17.48
C GLU A 107 -18.30 4.73 18.69
N VAL A 108 -18.07 4.17 19.88
CA VAL A 108 -17.90 4.95 21.11
C VAL A 108 -16.40 5.10 21.41
N ARG A 109 -15.90 6.32 21.36
CA ARG A 109 -14.51 6.68 21.70
C ARG A 109 -14.45 7.36 23.08
N GLY A 110 -13.30 7.22 23.76
CA GLY A 110 -13.03 7.90 25.03
C GLY A 110 -13.72 7.31 26.27
N ARG A 111 -14.52 6.26 26.12
CA ARG A 111 -15.09 5.48 27.21
C ARG A 111 -15.24 4.01 26.85
N ILE A 112 -15.38 3.18 27.85
CA ILE A 112 -15.59 1.75 27.69
C ILE A 112 -17.08 1.45 27.80
N VAL A 113 -17.60 0.66 26.86
CA VAL A 113 -18.97 0.14 26.87
C VAL A 113 -18.91 -1.35 27.20
N THR A 114 -19.65 -1.75 28.22
CA THR A 114 -19.79 -3.14 28.64
C THR A 114 -21.24 -3.59 28.52
N THR A 115 -21.44 -4.88 28.42
CA THR A 115 -22.76 -5.49 28.64
C THR A 115 -23.19 -5.31 30.10
N PRO A 116 -24.48 -5.43 30.44
CA PRO A 116 -24.96 -5.31 31.82
C PRO A 116 -24.32 -6.28 32.82
N ASP A 117 -23.84 -7.43 32.36
CA ASP A 117 -23.07 -8.41 33.12
C ASP A 117 -21.57 -8.10 33.21
N GLY A 118 -21.14 -6.92 32.72
CA GLY A 118 -19.78 -6.40 32.84
C GLY A 118 -18.79 -6.94 31.82
N ARG A 119 -19.22 -7.68 30.78
CA ARG A 119 -18.33 -8.14 29.73
C ARG A 119 -18.04 -7.04 28.75
N LEU A 120 -16.76 -6.89 28.36
CA LEU A 120 -16.35 -6.08 27.25
C LEU A 120 -16.26 -6.97 26.00
N LEU A 121 -17.07 -6.64 25.00
CA LEU A 121 -17.17 -7.40 23.76
C LEU A 121 -16.55 -6.61 22.60
N ARG A 122 -15.89 -7.31 21.68
CA ARG A 122 -15.54 -6.80 20.35
C ARG A 122 -16.16 -7.67 19.28
N ARG A 123 -16.53 -7.04 18.19
CA ARG A 123 -17.02 -7.78 17.05
C ARG A 123 -15.84 -8.27 16.21
N HIS A 124 -15.85 -9.56 15.87
CA HIS A 124 -14.87 -10.20 14.99
C HIS A 124 -15.62 -10.99 13.91
N GLY A 125 -15.64 -10.46 12.70
CA GLY A 125 -16.56 -10.92 11.66
C GLY A 125 -18.02 -10.76 12.13
N SER A 126 -18.82 -11.83 12.09
CA SER A 126 -20.21 -11.85 12.57
C SER A 126 -20.37 -12.16 14.05
N SER A 127 -19.31 -12.47 14.81
CA SER A 127 -19.40 -12.91 16.21
C SER A 127 -18.97 -11.84 17.21
N ASN A 128 -19.67 -11.80 18.36
CA ASN A 128 -19.34 -10.93 19.47
C ASN A 128 -18.42 -11.70 20.44
N GLN A 129 -17.14 -11.34 20.49
CA GLN A 129 -16.15 -12.02 21.30
C GLN A 129 -15.76 -11.22 22.53
N PRO A 130 -15.73 -11.84 23.73
CA PRO A 130 -15.28 -11.15 24.93
C PRO A 130 -13.76 -10.92 24.89
N LEU A 131 -13.35 -9.71 25.23
CA LEU A 131 -11.96 -9.42 25.54
C LEU A 131 -11.64 -9.89 26.95
N VAL A 132 -10.60 -10.70 27.09
CA VAL A 132 -10.19 -11.27 28.38
C VAL A 132 -8.69 -11.04 28.64
N SER A 133 -8.31 -11.10 29.90
CA SER A 133 -6.90 -11.06 30.33
C SER A 133 -6.11 -9.87 29.74
N ASP A 134 -4.97 -10.13 29.17
CA ASP A 134 -4.07 -9.10 28.62
C ASP A 134 -4.67 -8.30 27.47
N ALA A 135 -5.53 -8.92 26.65
CA ALA A 135 -6.23 -8.24 25.56
C ALA A 135 -7.20 -7.18 26.11
N LEU A 136 -7.91 -7.50 27.18
CA LEU A 136 -8.79 -6.56 27.88
C LEU A 136 -7.98 -5.40 28.48
N ALA A 137 -6.92 -5.71 29.23
CA ALA A 137 -6.09 -4.71 29.87
C ALA A 137 -5.45 -3.74 28.86
N ARG A 138 -5.05 -4.27 27.69
CA ARG A 138 -4.50 -3.47 26.59
C ARG A 138 -5.55 -2.55 25.98
N PHE A 139 -6.71 -3.10 25.65
CA PHE A 139 -7.80 -2.34 25.03
C PHE A 139 -8.28 -1.20 25.95
N VAL A 140 -8.40 -1.46 27.25
CA VAL A 140 -8.79 -0.44 28.25
C VAL A 140 -7.75 0.69 28.26
N ARG A 141 -6.47 0.37 28.36
CA ARG A 141 -5.39 1.37 28.34
C ARG A 141 -5.39 2.19 27.07
N GLU A 142 -5.52 1.55 25.90
CA GLU A 142 -5.58 2.26 24.61
C GLU A 142 -6.76 3.24 24.55
N ARG A 143 -7.93 2.82 25.05
CA ARG A 143 -9.14 3.66 25.07
C ARG A 143 -9.05 4.83 26.09
N GLU A 144 -8.36 4.64 27.19
CA GLU A 144 -8.06 5.69 28.17
C GLU A 144 -6.94 6.64 27.69
N GLY A 145 -6.39 6.40 26.50
CA GLY A 145 -5.30 7.18 25.93
C GLY A 145 -3.94 6.91 26.58
N HIS A 146 -3.83 5.84 27.37
CA HIS A 146 -2.59 5.42 27.99
C HIS A 146 -1.78 4.56 27.00
N SER A 147 -0.60 5.05 26.66
CA SER A 147 0.35 4.29 25.85
C SER A 147 1.35 3.56 26.74
N ALA A 148 1.76 2.35 26.34
CA ALA A 148 2.80 1.60 27.05
C ALA A 148 4.14 2.36 27.13
N GLU A 149 4.38 3.31 26.23
CA GLU A 149 5.56 4.19 26.28
C GLU A 149 5.58 5.10 27.53
N ASP A 150 4.41 5.35 28.13
CA ASP A 150 4.22 6.18 29.33
C ASP A 150 4.47 5.45 30.65
N ASP A 151 4.63 4.11 30.59
CA ASP A 151 4.89 3.31 31.78
C ASP A 151 6.15 3.82 32.51
N ALA A 152 6.03 3.92 33.83
CA ALA A 152 7.08 4.43 34.69
C ALA A 152 8.29 3.50 34.75
N LEU A 153 9.48 4.12 34.72
CA LEU A 153 10.76 3.44 34.93
C LEU A 153 11.47 3.98 36.18
N PRO A 154 12.31 3.16 36.83
CA PRO A 154 13.10 3.62 37.97
C PRO A 154 14.13 4.68 37.53
N VAL A 155 14.36 5.67 38.36
CA VAL A 155 15.31 6.79 38.11
C VAL A 155 16.74 6.29 37.87
N THR A 156 17.07 5.09 38.35
CA THR A 156 18.38 4.42 38.11
C THR A 156 18.68 4.24 36.61
N ALA A 157 17.66 4.27 35.73
CA ALA A 157 17.81 4.22 34.29
C ALA A 157 18.62 5.42 33.71
N LEU A 158 18.77 6.53 34.45
CA LEU A 158 19.57 7.69 34.03
C LEU A 158 21.07 7.37 33.83
N GLY A 159 21.60 6.33 34.50
CA GLY A 159 22.99 5.93 34.37
C GLY A 159 23.38 5.40 32.98
N ASP A 160 22.38 5.07 32.16
CA ASP A 160 22.54 4.39 30.88
C ASP A 160 22.16 5.28 29.66
N VAL A 161 22.02 6.59 29.87
CA VAL A 161 21.59 7.53 28.81
C VAL A 161 22.74 7.84 27.84
N ASP A 162 22.48 7.72 26.55
CA ASP A 162 23.35 8.16 25.47
C ASP A 162 23.36 9.71 25.40
N ALA A 163 24.41 10.30 25.94
CA ALA A 163 24.53 11.76 26.03
C ALA A 163 24.61 12.44 24.66
N GLU A 164 25.10 11.76 23.63
CA GLU A 164 25.20 12.33 22.28
C GLU A 164 23.81 12.50 21.66
N ILE A 165 22.97 11.46 21.70
CA ILE A 165 21.60 11.51 21.17
C ILE A 165 20.77 12.50 21.98
N LEU A 166 20.86 12.46 23.30
CA LEU A 166 20.16 13.43 24.14
C LEU A 166 20.52 14.88 23.79
N ASN A 167 21.81 15.17 23.66
CA ASN A 167 22.26 16.51 23.32
C ASN A 167 21.91 16.93 21.89
N ARG A 168 21.81 15.98 20.96
CA ARG A 168 21.28 16.22 19.61
C ARG A 168 19.80 16.62 19.67
N ALA A 169 18.99 15.91 20.45
CA ALA A 169 17.58 16.24 20.64
C ALA A 169 17.39 17.61 21.31
N LEU A 170 18.19 17.93 22.33
CA LEU A 170 18.16 19.26 22.98
C LEU A 170 18.54 20.38 22.01
N THR A 171 19.57 20.18 21.20
CA THR A 171 19.98 21.18 20.19
C THR A 171 18.85 21.40 19.17
N ALA A 172 18.21 20.35 18.71
CA ALA A 172 17.06 20.42 17.79
C ALA A 172 15.84 21.12 18.44
N ALA A 173 15.67 20.96 19.76
CA ALA A 173 14.64 21.68 20.53
C ALA A 173 15.01 23.14 20.85
N GLY A 174 16.12 23.64 20.37
CA GLY A 174 16.63 24.99 20.74
C GLY A 174 17.05 25.11 22.21
N ARG A 175 17.41 23.98 22.85
CA ARG A 175 17.80 23.90 24.26
C ARG A 175 19.31 23.77 24.41
N PRO A 176 19.88 24.27 25.54
CA PRO A 176 21.31 24.11 25.79
C PRO A 176 21.69 22.64 26.01
N ARG A 177 22.87 22.27 25.58
CA ARG A 177 23.47 20.98 25.86
C ARG A 177 23.65 20.78 27.36
N VAL A 178 23.43 19.56 27.82
CA VAL A 178 23.56 19.23 29.25
C VAL A 178 24.70 18.24 29.50
N ARG A 179 25.27 18.33 30.68
CA ARG A 179 26.13 17.29 31.26
C ARG A 179 25.29 16.32 32.07
N ARG A 180 25.93 15.30 32.63
CA ARG A 180 25.26 14.19 33.35
C ARG A 180 24.30 14.63 34.45
N ASP A 181 24.61 15.72 35.15
CA ASP A 181 23.83 16.33 36.23
C ASP A 181 22.52 17.00 35.74
N GLY A 182 22.47 17.42 34.48
CA GLY A 182 21.28 18.01 33.86
C GLY A 182 20.33 17.03 33.13
N THR A 183 20.70 15.75 33.07
CA THR A 183 20.01 14.76 32.24
C THR A 183 18.52 14.61 32.58
N LEU A 184 18.17 14.55 33.88
CA LEU A 184 16.79 14.38 34.32
C LEU A 184 15.90 15.55 33.88
N ARG A 185 16.38 16.76 34.08
CA ARG A 185 15.67 17.99 33.66
C ARG A 185 15.50 18.03 32.15
N ALA A 186 16.52 17.64 31.40
CA ALA A 186 16.48 17.56 29.94
C ALA A 186 15.41 16.58 29.46
N LEU A 187 15.29 15.41 30.07
CA LEU A 187 14.27 14.41 29.73
C LEU A 187 12.84 14.90 30.04
N VAL A 188 12.66 15.67 31.12
CA VAL A 188 11.38 16.34 31.40
C VAL A 188 11.07 17.38 30.34
N ASP A 189 12.04 18.20 30.00
CA ASP A 189 11.90 19.27 29.00
C ASP A 189 11.62 18.72 27.57
N LEU A 190 12.06 17.51 27.27
CA LEU A 190 11.75 16.78 26.04
C LEU A 190 10.42 16.01 26.10
N GLY A 191 9.72 16.03 27.24
CA GLY A 191 8.43 15.37 27.42
C GLY A 191 8.47 13.84 27.56
N VAL A 192 9.67 13.26 27.77
CA VAL A 192 9.88 11.81 27.95
C VAL A 192 10.09 11.40 29.41
N ALA A 193 10.03 12.35 30.30
CA ALA A 193 9.87 12.17 31.75
C ALA A 193 8.78 13.09 32.24
N ARG A 194 8.16 12.76 33.37
CA ARG A 194 7.09 13.56 33.99
C ARG A 194 7.35 13.80 35.46
N VAL A 195 6.81 14.89 35.96
CA VAL A 195 6.79 15.17 37.40
C VAL A 195 5.42 14.82 37.94
N GLU A 196 5.34 13.86 38.86
CA GLU A 196 4.10 13.49 39.50
C GLU A 196 3.76 14.44 40.69
N PRO A 197 2.47 14.61 41.01
CA PRO A 197 2.05 15.49 42.13
C PRO A 197 2.62 15.04 43.48
N PRO A 198 2.50 15.90 44.51
CA PRO A 198 3.23 15.77 45.78
C PRO A 198 3.19 14.40 46.44
N PRO A 199 4.33 13.93 46.99
CA PRO A 199 5.64 14.59 46.88
C PRO A 199 6.17 14.58 45.48
N ALA A 200 6.57 15.75 44.94
CA ALA A 200 7.03 15.92 43.55
C ALA A 200 8.17 14.95 43.21
N THR A 201 7.84 13.90 42.50
CA THR A 201 8.78 12.86 42.06
C THR A 201 8.88 12.86 40.54
N THR A 202 10.08 12.95 40.03
CA THR A 202 10.28 12.80 38.58
C THR A 202 10.29 11.33 38.19
N VAL A 203 9.45 10.97 37.24
CA VAL A 203 9.31 9.60 36.73
C VAL A 203 9.81 9.56 35.31
N LEU A 204 10.74 8.66 35.04
CA LEU A 204 11.17 8.31 33.68
C LEU A 204 10.11 7.44 33.05
N THR A 205 9.94 7.55 31.72
CA THR A 205 9.02 6.69 30.98
C THR A 205 9.78 5.70 30.10
N LYS A 206 9.13 4.65 29.65
CA LYS A 206 9.71 3.74 28.66
C LYS A 206 10.16 4.47 27.39
N ALA A 207 9.47 5.55 27.00
CA ALA A 207 9.89 6.41 25.90
C ALA A 207 11.30 6.97 26.10
N ALA A 208 11.64 7.40 27.33
CA ALA A 208 13.00 7.88 27.64
C ALA A 208 14.06 6.80 27.43
N ALA A 209 13.78 5.57 27.87
CA ALA A 209 14.70 4.45 27.68
C ALA A 209 14.84 4.06 26.20
N LEU A 210 13.75 3.98 25.46
CA LEU A 210 13.74 3.64 24.03
C LEU A 210 14.50 4.66 23.18
N LEU A 211 14.42 5.94 23.52
CA LEU A 211 15.05 7.01 22.77
C LEU A 211 16.52 7.25 23.15
N PHE A 212 16.87 7.04 24.43
CA PHE A 212 18.14 7.53 24.96
C PHE A 212 18.96 6.51 25.73
N ALA A 213 18.42 5.33 26.14
CA ALA A 213 19.23 4.35 26.84
C ALA A 213 20.20 3.64 25.87
N VAL A 214 21.44 3.43 26.28
CA VAL A 214 22.45 2.67 25.51
C VAL A 214 22.00 1.24 25.29
N ASP A 215 21.40 0.61 26.31
CA ASP A 215 20.73 -0.70 26.20
C ASP A 215 19.29 -0.61 26.71
N PRO A 216 18.32 -0.28 25.85
CA PRO A 216 16.93 -0.14 26.27
C PRO A 216 16.27 -1.47 26.69
N ARG A 217 16.84 -2.63 26.37
CA ARG A 217 16.30 -3.94 26.78
C ARG A 217 16.28 -4.15 28.28
N ARG A 218 17.17 -3.45 29.00
CA ARG A 218 17.19 -3.47 30.48
C ARG A 218 15.89 -2.94 31.10
N TYR A 219 15.14 -2.13 30.36
CA TYR A 219 13.96 -1.42 30.81
C TYR A 219 12.70 -1.81 30.06
N VAL A 220 12.85 -2.19 28.79
CA VAL A 220 11.76 -2.54 27.89
C VAL A 220 12.09 -3.87 27.21
N SER A 221 11.43 -4.93 27.66
CA SER A 221 11.65 -6.26 27.11
C SER A 221 11.40 -6.30 25.60
N GLY A 222 12.33 -6.91 24.85
CA GLY A 222 12.25 -6.98 23.40
C GLY A 222 12.56 -5.66 22.65
N ALA A 223 13.12 -4.63 23.35
CA ALA A 223 13.56 -3.40 22.69
C ALA A 223 14.85 -3.59 21.87
N CYS A 224 14.75 -4.41 20.83
CA CYS A 224 15.82 -4.70 19.87
C CYS A 224 15.20 -5.02 18.49
N VAL A 225 16.06 -5.13 17.49
CA VAL A 225 15.67 -5.65 16.16
C VAL A 225 16.43 -6.96 15.93
N GLN A 226 15.69 -8.00 15.64
CA GLN A 226 16.26 -9.26 15.12
C GLN A 226 16.33 -9.14 13.60
N ILE A 227 17.51 -9.27 13.02
CA ILE A 227 17.68 -9.16 11.58
C ILE A 227 18.40 -10.39 11.02
N VAL A 228 17.82 -10.97 9.96
CA VAL A 228 18.30 -12.22 9.36
C VAL A 228 18.31 -12.09 7.84
N ARG A 229 19.41 -12.50 7.21
CA ARG A 229 19.52 -12.70 5.76
C ARG A 229 19.45 -14.18 5.44
N ARG A 230 18.55 -14.57 4.58
CA ARG A 230 18.34 -15.94 4.10
C ARG A 230 18.61 -16.02 2.60
N ALA A 231 19.25 -17.07 2.15
CA ALA A 231 19.39 -17.35 0.72
C ALA A 231 18.10 -17.96 0.15
N GLY A 232 17.82 -17.68 -1.11
CA GLY A 232 16.65 -18.18 -1.84
C GLY A 232 15.47 -17.21 -1.86
N VAL A 233 14.42 -17.64 -2.54
CA VAL A 233 13.17 -16.89 -2.73
C VAL A 233 12.02 -17.59 -2.01
N GLY A 234 11.22 -16.84 -1.28
CA GLY A 234 10.00 -17.34 -0.69
C GLY A 234 10.07 -17.66 0.80
N PRO A 235 8.92 -18.01 1.42
CA PRO A 235 8.81 -18.20 2.87
C PRO A 235 9.43 -19.51 3.39
N GLY A 236 10.22 -20.21 2.59
CA GLY A 236 10.88 -21.44 2.99
C GLY A 236 12.07 -21.20 3.93
N PRO A 237 12.50 -22.22 4.68
CA PRO A 237 13.67 -22.16 5.55
C PRO A 237 14.98 -22.23 4.75
N GLY A 238 15.23 -21.22 3.91
CA GLY A 238 16.53 -21.08 3.24
C GLY A 238 17.66 -20.92 4.27
N PRO A 239 18.92 -21.31 3.93
CA PRO A 239 20.04 -21.19 4.83
C PRO A 239 20.26 -19.73 5.23
N THR A 240 20.50 -19.52 6.53
CA THR A 240 20.85 -18.21 7.07
C THR A 240 22.28 -17.85 6.67
N THR A 241 22.47 -16.75 5.96
CA THR A 241 23.77 -16.26 5.51
C THR A 241 24.34 -15.17 6.41
N ALA A 242 23.47 -14.39 7.08
CA ALA A 242 23.85 -13.43 8.10
C ALA A 242 22.70 -13.25 9.10
N ARG A 243 23.04 -12.96 10.34
CA ARG A 243 22.07 -12.59 11.39
C ARG A 243 22.71 -11.67 12.41
N ALA A 244 21.88 -10.82 13.01
CA ALA A 244 22.29 -9.98 14.14
C ALA A 244 21.09 -9.71 15.05
N GLU A 245 21.36 -9.50 16.33
CA GLU A 245 20.46 -8.81 17.24
C GLU A 245 21.03 -7.40 17.41
N LEU A 246 20.27 -6.41 16.92
CA LEU A 246 20.66 -5.01 16.98
C LEU A 246 20.01 -4.36 18.19
N VAL A 247 20.82 -3.70 19.00
CA VAL A 247 20.42 -3.09 20.27
C VAL A 247 20.92 -1.65 20.32
N GLY A 248 20.12 -0.79 20.89
CA GLY A 248 20.47 0.61 21.10
C GLY A 248 19.25 1.52 21.15
N PRO A 249 19.46 2.79 21.45
CA PRO A 249 18.39 3.80 21.36
C PRO A 249 17.86 3.87 19.91
N LEU A 250 16.57 4.13 19.75
CA LEU A 250 15.89 4.06 18.45
C LEU A 250 16.62 4.78 17.30
N PRO A 251 17.21 5.97 17.49
CA PRO A 251 17.97 6.63 16.41
C PRO A 251 19.17 5.81 15.93
N ARG A 252 19.96 5.23 16.85
CA ARG A 252 21.11 4.39 16.48
C ARG A 252 20.68 3.03 15.94
N LEU A 253 19.56 2.49 16.45
CA LEU A 253 19.01 1.23 16.01
C LEU A 253 18.55 1.29 14.55
N LEU A 254 17.92 2.40 14.16
CA LEU A 254 17.56 2.66 12.77
C LEU A 254 18.80 2.64 11.86
N ASP A 255 19.85 3.39 12.22
CA ASP A 255 21.09 3.45 11.45
C ASP A 255 21.76 2.05 11.35
N ALA A 256 21.76 1.29 12.44
CA ALA A 256 22.32 -0.08 12.46
C ALA A 256 21.56 -1.05 11.55
N VAL A 257 20.23 -0.93 11.47
CA VAL A 257 19.41 -1.74 10.53
C VAL A 257 19.73 -1.38 9.09
N LEU A 258 19.79 -0.09 8.77
CA LEU A 258 20.13 0.37 7.41
C LEU A 258 21.51 -0.10 6.98
N ASP A 259 22.49 0.00 7.87
CA ASP A 259 23.84 -0.52 7.68
C ASP A 259 23.88 -2.02 7.43
N PHE A 260 23.12 -2.81 8.20
CA PHE A 260 23.03 -4.24 7.99
C PHE A 260 22.42 -4.57 6.63
N VAL A 261 21.33 -3.90 6.26
CA VAL A 261 20.68 -4.07 4.95
C VAL A 261 21.65 -3.79 3.82
N GLN A 262 22.35 -2.65 3.88
CA GLN A 262 23.33 -2.28 2.84
C GLN A 262 24.45 -3.30 2.66
N ARG A 263 24.97 -3.83 3.77
CA ARG A 263 26.09 -4.80 3.73
C ARG A 263 25.67 -6.20 3.29
N ASN A 264 24.39 -6.55 3.43
CA ASN A 264 23.88 -7.90 3.20
C ASN A 264 22.91 -8.02 2.02
N THR A 265 22.75 -6.95 1.22
CA THR A 265 21.95 -6.98 -0.01
C THR A 265 22.82 -6.66 -1.22
N PRO A 266 22.51 -7.26 -2.39
CA PRO A 266 23.23 -6.95 -3.62
C PRO A 266 23.18 -5.47 -3.98
N ILE A 267 24.26 -5.02 -4.59
CA ILE A 267 24.36 -3.69 -5.18
C ILE A 267 24.42 -3.88 -6.69
N TYR A 268 23.54 -3.20 -7.40
CA TYR A 268 23.48 -3.23 -8.85
C TYR A 268 24.20 -2.02 -9.44
N GLN A 269 24.88 -2.20 -10.55
CA GLN A 269 25.42 -1.09 -11.34
C GLN A 269 24.49 -0.85 -12.51
N ALA A 270 23.91 0.34 -12.59
CA ALA A 270 23.15 0.79 -13.74
C ALA A 270 23.94 1.86 -14.49
N VAL A 271 23.85 1.85 -15.82
CA VAL A 271 24.38 2.92 -16.66
C VAL A 271 23.26 3.92 -16.87
N VAL A 272 23.42 5.11 -16.30
CA VAL A 272 22.47 6.22 -16.45
C VAL A 272 23.14 7.30 -17.29
N GLY A 273 22.74 7.38 -18.56
CA GLY A 273 23.40 8.25 -19.52
C GLY A 273 24.87 7.83 -19.76
N THR A 274 25.81 8.71 -19.45
CA THR A 274 27.28 8.46 -19.58
C THR A 274 27.92 7.99 -18.28
N HIS A 275 27.17 7.89 -17.18
CA HIS A 275 27.71 7.54 -15.87
C HIS A 275 27.20 6.19 -15.37
N ARG A 276 28.06 5.51 -14.60
CA ARG A 276 27.65 4.31 -13.84
C ARG A 276 27.16 4.76 -12.47
N GLU A 277 25.91 4.42 -12.15
CA GLU A 277 25.34 4.60 -10.83
C GLU A 277 25.28 3.28 -10.09
N THR A 278 25.56 3.35 -8.80
CA THR A 278 25.46 2.22 -7.88
C THR A 278 24.09 2.25 -7.23
N LEU A 279 23.25 1.28 -7.54
CA LEU A 279 21.89 1.19 -7.04
C LEU A 279 21.79 0.06 -6.01
N PRO A 280 21.42 0.36 -4.74
CA PRO A 280 21.10 -0.68 -3.78
C PRO A 280 19.83 -1.44 -4.20
N SER A 281 19.72 -2.71 -3.76
CA SER A 281 18.58 -3.58 -4.04
C SER A 281 17.23 -3.00 -3.60
N TYR A 282 17.25 -2.15 -2.59
CA TYR A 282 16.08 -1.45 -2.06
C TYR A 282 16.33 0.05 -2.02
N PRO A 283 15.34 0.90 -2.32
CA PRO A 283 15.46 2.33 -2.08
C PRO A 283 15.71 2.58 -0.59
N VAL A 284 16.82 3.21 -0.25
CA VAL A 284 17.17 3.49 1.16
C VAL A 284 16.07 4.27 1.89
N PRO A 285 15.42 5.28 1.29
CA PRO A 285 14.31 5.97 1.94
C PRO A 285 13.12 5.05 2.24
N ALA A 286 12.78 4.08 1.36
CA ALA A 286 11.69 3.15 1.59
C ALA A 286 11.99 2.19 2.75
N VAL A 287 13.23 1.65 2.82
CA VAL A 287 13.66 0.81 3.94
C VAL A 287 13.65 1.59 5.24
N ARG A 288 14.21 2.82 5.22
CA ARG A 288 14.24 3.71 6.38
C ARG A 288 12.83 3.93 6.93
N GLU A 289 11.89 4.23 6.07
CA GLU A 289 10.52 4.51 6.46
C GLU A 289 9.82 3.27 7.03
N ALA A 290 9.97 2.11 6.37
CA ALA A 290 9.39 0.86 6.85
C ALA A 290 9.91 0.45 8.23
N VAL A 291 11.23 0.58 8.46
CA VAL A 291 11.87 0.28 9.76
C VAL A 291 11.45 1.30 10.81
N LEU A 292 11.45 2.58 10.45
CA LEU A 292 11.06 3.64 11.38
C LEU A 292 9.61 3.49 11.83
N ASN A 293 8.69 3.19 10.92
CA ASN A 293 7.28 2.90 11.23
C ASN A 293 7.15 1.66 12.12
N ALA A 294 7.90 0.60 11.84
CA ALA A 294 7.91 -0.60 12.67
C ALA A 294 8.37 -0.30 14.11
N LEU A 295 9.37 0.55 14.30
CA LEU A 295 9.87 0.96 15.62
C LEU A 295 8.94 1.96 16.30
N ALA A 296 8.47 2.98 15.57
CA ALA A 296 7.65 4.06 16.13
C ALA A 296 6.24 3.59 16.53
N HIS A 297 5.66 2.63 15.80
CA HIS A 297 4.30 2.13 16.04
C HIS A 297 4.24 0.76 16.72
N ARG A 298 5.39 0.15 17.05
CA ARG A 298 5.44 -1.09 17.81
C ARG A 298 4.62 -0.98 19.10
N ASP A 299 3.90 -2.05 19.45
CA ASP A 299 3.26 -2.16 20.75
C ASP A 299 4.30 -2.54 21.83
N TYR A 300 4.78 -1.55 22.56
CA TYR A 300 5.73 -1.73 23.68
C TYR A 300 5.09 -2.30 24.95
N GLY A 301 3.78 -2.55 24.93
CA GLY A 301 3.05 -3.31 25.94
C GLY A 301 3.14 -4.82 25.75
N LEU A 302 3.70 -5.32 24.64
CA LEU A 302 3.93 -6.74 24.39
C LEU A 302 5.32 -7.15 24.88
N PRO A 303 5.44 -7.83 26.03
CA PRO A 303 6.74 -8.20 26.56
C PRO A 303 7.43 -9.26 25.69
N GLY A 304 8.72 -9.08 25.47
CA GLY A 304 9.56 -10.05 24.72
C GLY A 304 9.36 -10.07 23.21
N ALA A 305 8.31 -9.44 22.66
CA ALA A 305 8.14 -9.34 21.21
C ALA A 305 9.17 -8.38 20.59
N THR A 306 9.85 -8.75 19.52
CA THR A 306 10.88 -7.94 18.84
C THR A 306 10.36 -7.42 17.50
N VAL A 307 10.98 -6.37 16.98
CA VAL A 307 10.85 -6.06 15.55
C VAL A 307 11.77 -7.02 14.81
N ASP A 308 11.21 -7.75 13.84
CA ASP A 308 11.98 -8.75 13.09
C ASP A 308 12.09 -8.30 11.63
N VAL A 309 13.32 -8.33 11.11
CA VAL A 309 13.62 -8.03 9.71
C VAL A 309 14.20 -9.27 9.07
N THR A 310 13.51 -9.81 8.07
CA THR A 310 13.98 -10.96 7.30
C THR A 310 14.18 -10.54 5.85
N ILE A 311 15.39 -10.79 5.34
CA ILE A 311 15.79 -10.46 3.98
C ILE A 311 15.99 -11.75 3.20
N TRP A 312 15.30 -11.91 2.07
CA TRP A 312 15.52 -12.96 1.07
C TRP A 312 16.17 -12.39 -0.19
N ASP A 313 16.37 -13.21 -1.21
CA ASP A 313 16.94 -12.77 -2.48
C ASP A 313 15.99 -11.88 -3.28
N ASP A 314 14.69 -12.00 -3.05
CA ASP A 314 13.63 -11.30 -3.79
C ASP A 314 12.86 -10.26 -2.97
N ARG A 315 12.94 -10.28 -1.65
CA ARG A 315 12.19 -9.38 -0.78
C ARG A 315 12.79 -9.22 0.62
N MET A 316 12.31 -8.20 1.29
CA MET A 316 12.52 -7.94 2.71
C MET A 316 11.18 -7.83 3.40
N GLU A 317 11.00 -8.53 4.51
CA GLU A 317 9.83 -8.43 5.38
C GLU A 317 10.24 -7.80 6.71
N ILE A 318 9.51 -6.78 7.11
CA ILE A 318 9.68 -6.07 8.38
C ILE A 318 8.42 -6.33 9.20
N HIS A 319 8.55 -7.11 10.25
CA HIS A 319 7.47 -7.51 11.13
C HIS A 319 7.51 -6.65 12.40
N SER A 320 6.42 -5.95 12.68
CA SER A 320 6.24 -5.11 13.88
C SER A 320 5.16 -5.70 14.78
N PRO A 321 5.44 -5.98 16.06
CA PRO A 321 4.44 -6.43 17.03
C PRO A 321 3.38 -5.36 17.32
N GLY A 322 2.11 -5.79 17.35
CA GLY A 322 0.93 -4.96 17.58
C GLY A 322 0.08 -4.81 16.32
N SER A 323 -1.24 -4.71 16.49
CA SER A 323 -2.18 -4.42 15.40
C SER A 323 -1.98 -3.01 14.83
N LEU A 324 -2.66 -2.67 13.74
CA LEU A 324 -2.78 -1.27 13.33
C LEU A 324 -3.35 -0.41 14.46
N PRO A 325 -2.81 0.79 14.71
CA PRO A 325 -3.21 1.59 15.87
C PRO A 325 -4.51 2.35 15.63
N GLY A 326 -5.34 2.44 16.68
CA GLY A 326 -6.54 3.27 16.69
C GLY A 326 -7.56 2.87 15.63
N HIS A 327 -7.91 3.81 14.76
CA HIS A 327 -8.86 3.67 13.66
C HIS A 327 -8.21 3.39 12.29
N ILE A 328 -6.91 3.16 12.28
CA ILE A 328 -6.18 2.88 11.03
C ILE A 328 -6.54 1.48 10.53
N THR A 329 -6.87 1.41 9.24
CA THR A 329 -7.12 0.18 8.49
C THR A 329 -6.22 0.14 7.25
N LEU A 330 -6.11 -1.00 6.59
CA LEU A 330 -5.35 -1.09 5.33
C LEU A 330 -5.93 -0.20 4.21
N GLU A 331 -7.21 0.13 4.30
CA GLU A 331 -7.91 0.97 3.31
C GLU A 331 -7.59 2.46 3.50
N ASN A 332 -7.44 2.92 4.77
CA ASN A 332 -7.23 4.33 5.09
C ASN A 332 -5.79 4.67 5.56
N ILE A 333 -4.90 3.69 5.62
CA ILE A 333 -3.53 3.85 6.15
C ILE A 333 -2.69 4.92 5.42
N ARG A 334 -3.07 5.27 4.19
CA ARG A 334 -2.41 6.33 3.40
C ARG A 334 -2.99 7.72 3.65
N ASP A 335 -4.26 7.78 4.06
CA ASP A 335 -5.01 9.03 4.18
C ASP A 335 -5.15 9.48 5.64
N GLU A 336 -5.12 8.52 6.58
CA GLU A 336 -5.37 8.76 7.99
C GLU A 336 -4.11 8.58 8.83
N HIS A 337 -3.99 9.38 9.90
CA HIS A 337 -2.80 9.38 10.75
C HIS A 337 -3.16 9.13 12.20
N TYR A 338 -2.50 8.17 12.79
CA TYR A 338 -2.60 7.88 14.21
C TYR A 338 -1.26 7.41 14.76
N SER A 339 -0.87 7.89 15.92
CA SER A 339 0.35 7.46 16.59
C SER A 339 0.00 6.72 17.89
N ARG A 340 0.41 5.44 17.98
CA ARG A 340 0.30 4.66 19.22
C ARG A 340 1.21 5.23 20.30
N ASN A 341 2.44 5.59 19.93
CA ASN A 341 3.49 6.07 20.81
C ASN A 341 3.75 7.56 20.55
N ARG A 342 2.92 8.42 21.14
CA ARG A 342 2.94 9.88 20.86
C ARG A 342 4.22 10.56 21.29
N ARG A 343 4.79 10.15 22.45
CA ARG A 343 6.06 10.74 22.96
C ARG A 343 7.24 10.35 22.09
N LEU A 344 7.32 9.05 21.72
CA LEU A 344 8.32 8.57 20.77
C LEU A 344 8.22 9.34 19.45
N MET A 345 7.02 9.46 18.91
CA MET A 345 6.80 10.17 17.64
C MET A 345 7.20 11.64 17.74
N ALA A 346 6.83 12.34 18.80
CA ALA A 346 7.21 13.74 19.01
C ALA A 346 8.75 13.92 19.08
N ALA A 347 9.43 13.02 19.81
CA ALA A 347 10.88 13.06 19.90
C ALA A 347 11.59 12.67 18.59
N LEU A 348 11.05 11.69 17.83
CA LEU A 348 11.58 11.32 16.52
C LEU A 348 11.42 12.45 15.49
N LYS A 349 10.29 13.18 15.53
CA LYS A 349 10.09 14.41 14.74
C LYS A 349 11.13 15.48 15.11
N LEU A 350 11.31 15.73 16.40
CA LEU A 350 12.29 16.67 16.90
C LEU A 350 13.72 16.32 16.44
N LEU A 351 14.06 15.04 16.39
CA LEU A 351 15.35 14.56 15.89
C LEU A 351 15.47 14.61 14.35
N GLY A 352 14.41 15.02 13.63
CA GLY A 352 14.38 15.07 12.17
C GLY A 352 14.36 13.67 11.54
N LEU A 353 13.92 12.66 12.29
CA LEU A 353 13.83 11.28 11.81
C LEU A 353 12.47 10.99 11.14
N VAL A 354 11.43 11.71 11.56
CA VAL A 354 10.06 11.64 11.01
C VAL A 354 9.67 13.02 10.49
N GLU A 355 8.99 13.08 9.36
CA GLU A 355 8.44 14.30 8.77
C GLU A 355 7.06 14.66 9.36
N GLU A 356 6.63 15.94 9.23
CA GLU A 356 5.47 16.45 9.97
C GLU A 356 4.10 15.92 9.48
N TYR A 357 3.98 15.49 8.22
CA TYR A 357 2.68 15.34 7.56
C TYR A 357 2.20 13.89 7.33
N GLY A 358 2.78 12.88 8.00
CA GLY A 358 2.32 11.50 7.84
C GLY A 358 2.57 10.89 6.45
N GLU A 359 3.41 11.52 5.62
CA GLU A 359 3.73 11.10 4.25
C GLU A 359 4.63 9.86 4.17
N GLY A 360 4.96 9.23 5.30
CA GLY A 360 5.93 8.14 5.34
C GLY A 360 5.54 6.93 4.50
N ILE A 361 4.28 6.52 4.58
CA ILE A 361 3.77 5.40 3.77
C ILE A 361 3.78 5.79 2.28
N ASP A 362 3.28 6.97 1.94
CA ASP A 362 3.31 7.46 0.56
C ASP A 362 4.73 7.60 0.02
N ARG A 363 5.69 7.97 0.88
CA ARG A 363 7.11 7.98 0.53
C ARG A 363 7.61 6.59 0.17
N MET A 364 7.28 5.55 0.96
CA MET A 364 7.65 4.17 0.59
C MET A 364 7.12 3.80 -0.80
N TYR A 365 5.84 4.07 -1.07
CA TYR A 365 5.24 3.81 -2.38
C TYR A 365 5.95 4.59 -3.49
N ARG A 366 6.13 5.90 -3.33
CA ARG A 366 6.80 6.77 -4.30
C ARG A 366 8.24 6.33 -4.60
N GLU A 367 9.01 5.96 -3.57
CA GLU A 367 10.41 5.54 -3.71
C GLU A 367 10.53 4.18 -4.43
N MET A 368 9.64 3.24 -4.14
CA MET A 368 9.58 1.96 -4.86
C MET A 368 9.15 2.18 -6.31
N GLU A 369 8.13 2.99 -6.54
CA GLU A 369 7.61 3.30 -7.86
C GLU A 369 8.63 4.08 -8.71
N ALA A 370 9.34 5.05 -8.13
CA ALA A 370 10.37 5.81 -8.83
C ALA A 370 11.49 4.93 -9.40
N ARG A 371 11.74 3.77 -8.76
CA ARG A 371 12.68 2.74 -9.24
C ARG A 371 12.00 1.61 -10.02
N LEU A 372 10.71 1.75 -10.33
CA LEU A 372 9.92 0.76 -11.07
C LEU A 372 9.92 -0.61 -10.38
N MET A 373 9.95 -0.60 -9.06
CA MET A 373 9.82 -1.80 -8.22
C MET A 373 8.36 -2.04 -7.87
N ASP A 374 8.04 -3.26 -7.46
CA ASP A 374 6.70 -3.57 -6.97
C ASP A 374 6.36 -2.70 -5.75
N PRO A 375 5.11 -2.25 -5.61
CA PRO A 375 4.70 -1.44 -4.48
C PRO A 375 4.88 -2.21 -3.17
N PRO A 376 5.09 -1.52 -2.03
CA PRO A 376 5.11 -2.15 -0.73
C PRO A 376 3.81 -2.92 -0.47
N LEU A 377 3.91 -4.14 0.04
CA LEU A 377 2.76 -4.90 0.53
C LEU A 377 2.69 -4.73 2.04
N ILE A 378 1.57 -4.23 2.54
CA ILE A 378 1.32 -4.10 3.97
C ILE A 378 0.24 -5.12 4.35
N ALA A 379 0.56 -6.01 5.27
CA ALA A 379 -0.36 -6.98 5.84
C ALA A 379 -0.53 -6.68 7.34
N ALA A 380 -1.78 -6.61 7.80
CA ALA A 380 -2.10 -6.35 9.19
C ALA A 380 -2.91 -7.49 9.78
N GLY A 381 -2.47 -7.99 10.92
CA GLY A 381 -3.15 -8.99 11.72
C GLY A 381 -3.52 -8.44 13.10
N PRO A 382 -4.18 -9.24 13.93
CA PRO A 382 -4.60 -8.83 15.27
C PRO A 382 -3.42 -8.58 16.23
N ALA A 383 -2.25 -9.11 15.94
CA ALA A 383 -1.07 -9.05 16.82
C ALA A 383 0.19 -8.51 16.13
N SER A 384 0.14 -8.23 14.84
CA SER A 384 1.32 -7.76 14.11
C SER A 384 0.96 -7.06 12.82
N VAL A 385 1.87 -6.19 12.37
CA VAL A 385 1.88 -5.59 11.03
C VAL A 385 3.16 -6.02 10.32
N VAL A 386 3.04 -6.44 9.08
CA VAL A 386 4.17 -6.85 8.23
C VAL A 386 4.24 -5.96 7.00
N VAL A 387 5.39 -5.35 6.77
CA VAL A 387 5.68 -4.60 5.56
C VAL A 387 6.65 -5.41 4.70
N THR A 388 6.26 -5.72 3.47
CA THR A 388 7.10 -6.41 2.50
C THR A 388 7.55 -5.44 1.41
N LEU A 389 8.86 -5.33 1.24
CA LEU A 389 9.50 -4.61 0.15
C LEU A 389 10.14 -5.62 -0.80
N TYR A 390 9.82 -5.55 -2.09
CA TYR A 390 10.38 -6.43 -3.11
C TYR A 390 11.68 -5.84 -3.68
N SER A 391 12.73 -6.68 -3.83
CA SER A 391 14.01 -6.27 -4.42
C SER A 391 14.02 -6.37 -5.95
N ARG A 392 13.00 -6.98 -6.53
CA ARG A 392 12.90 -7.11 -7.96
C ARG A 392 12.28 -5.85 -8.56
N SER A 393 13.02 -5.25 -9.47
CA SER A 393 12.37 -4.46 -10.50
C SER A 393 11.71 -5.45 -11.47
N PRO A 394 10.44 -5.29 -11.84
CA PRO A 394 9.86 -6.03 -12.95
C PRO A 394 10.61 -5.76 -14.27
N LEU A 395 11.55 -4.84 -14.24
CA LEU A 395 12.36 -4.42 -15.37
C LEU A 395 13.72 -5.12 -15.37
N SER A 396 14.07 -5.71 -16.50
CA SER A 396 15.43 -6.20 -16.74
C SER A 396 16.43 -5.03 -16.74
N PRO A 397 17.73 -5.27 -16.51
CA PRO A 397 18.76 -4.24 -16.68
C PRO A 397 18.72 -3.58 -18.06
N GLU A 398 18.33 -4.32 -19.09
CA GLU A 398 18.15 -3.82 -20.45
C GLU A 398 16.98 -2.85 -20.58
N ASP A 399 15.86 -3.12 -19.90
CA ASP A 399 14.70 -2.22 -19.88
C ASP A 399 15.00 -0.95 -19.09
N GLN A 400 15.75 -1.06 -17.99
CA GLN A 400 16.18 0.11 -17.21
C GLN A 400 17.11 1.01 -18.03
N ALA A 401 18.09 0.41 -18.72
CA ALA A 401 18.97 1.15 -19.61
C ALA A 401 18.19 1.80 -20.76
N TRP A 402 17.23 1.10 -21.32
CA TRP A 402 16.36 1.63 -22.38
C TRP A 402 15.50 2.80 -21.88
N LEU A 403 14.89 2.70 -20.70
CA LEU A 403 14.13 3.81 -20.11
C LEU A 403 15.01 5.01 -19.75
N ALA A 404 16.26 4.78 -19.35
CA ALA A 404 17.20 5.87 -19.07
C ALA A 404 17.44 6.75 -20.30
N MET A 405 17.45 6.18 -21.50
CA MET A 405 17.55 6.94 -22.76
C MET A 405 16.31 7.83 -23.02
N LEU A 406 15.18 7.51 -22.40
CA LEU A 406 13.94 8.27 -22.49
C LEU A 406 13.73 9.25 -21.32
N GLY A 407 14.71 9.38 -20.42
CA GLY A 407 14.61 10.19 -19.20
C GLY A 407 14.24 11.66 -19.42
N HIS A 408 14.64 12.24 -20.57
CA HIS A 408 14.34 13.62 -20.96
C HIS A 408 12.84 13.87 -21.28
N LEU A 409 12.02 12.81 -21.42
CA LEU A 409 10.59 12.93 -21.73
C LEU A 409 9.71 13.15 -20.50
N GLY A 410 10.28 13.19 -19.29
CA GLY A 410 9.52 13.41 -18.05
C GLY A 410 8.42 12.38 -17.83
N LEU A 411 8.72 11.10 -18.10
CA LEU A 411 7.77 10.01 -18.01
C LEU A 411 7.36 9.73 -16.57
N THR A 412 6.07 9.60 -16.33
CA THR A 412 5.55 9.09 -15.06
C THR A 412 5.94 7.61 -14.87
N PRO A 413 5.96 7.11 -13.63
CA PRO A 413 6.23 5.69 -13.37
C PRO A 413 5.28 4.74 -14.10
N ALA A 414 3.99 5.08 -14.17
CA ALA A 414 2.99 4.30 -14.90
C ALA A 414 3.27 4.28 -16.41
N GLU A 415 3.64 5.42 -16.99
CA GLU A 415 4.05 5.50 -18.41
C GLU A 415 5.30 4.65 -18.67
N ARG A 416 6.29 4.68 -17.79
CA ARG A 416 7.51 3.86 -17.92
C ARG A 416 7.18 2.37 -17.92
N ARG A 417 6.34 1.89 -16.98
CA ARG A 417 5.89 0.49 -16.95
C ARG A 417 5.15 0.10 -18.21
N MET A 418 4.24 0.95 -18.67
CA MET A 418 3.47 0.72 -19.89
C MET A 418 4.34 0.66 -21.13
N LEU A 419 5.34 1.56 -21.26
CA LEU A 419 6.27 1.56 -22.38
C LEU A 419 7.14 0.29 -22.41
N VAL A 420 7.60 -0.19 -21.26
CA VAL A 420 8.34 -1.46 -21.16
C VAL A 420 7.44 -2.64 -21.53
N LEU A 421 6.18 -2.63 -21.09
CA LEU A 421 5.21 -3.65 -21.47
C LEU A 421 5.02 -3.66 -23.00
N ALA A 422 4.84 -2.47 -23.61
CA ALA A 422 4.72 -2.32 -25.06
C ALA A 422 5.99 -2.73 -25.81
N ARG A 423 7.17 -2.52 -25.22
CA ARG A 423 8.45 -2.98 -25.77
C ARG A 423 8.56 -4.50 -25.78
N ARG A 424 8.18 -5.15 -24.68
CA ARG A 424 8.31 -6.61 -24.50
C ARG A 424 7.29 -7.40 -25.31
N GLU A 425 6.06 -6.91 -25.34
CA GLU A 425 4.93 -7.59 -26.00
C GLU A 425 4.69 -7.10 -27.43
N GLU A 426 5.50 -6.13 -27.90
CA GLU A 426 5.42 -5.47 -29.22
C GLU A 426 4.12 -4.70 -29.45
N ALA A 427 2.99 -5.14 -28.84
CA ALA A 427 1.70 -4.47 -28.85
C ALA A 427 0.92 -4.75 -27.57
N ILE A 428 0.32 -3.73 -26.99
CA ILE A 428 -0.48 -3.84 -25.76
C ILE A 428 -1.95 -3.53 -26.02
N THR A 429 -2.82 -4.05 -25.15
CA THR A 429 -4.26 -3.77 -25.15
C THR A 429 -4.66 -3.14 -23.82
N PRO A 430 -5.78 -2.38 -23.72
CA PRO A 430 -6.28 -1.84 -22.44
C PRO A 430 -6.45 -2.94 -21.38
N ARG A 431 -7.01 -4.09 -21.78
CA ARG A 431 -7.17 -5.24 -20.90
C ARG A 431 -5.84 -5.73 -20.31
N ARG A 432 -4.77 -5.71 -21.11
CA ARG A 432 -3.44 -6.13 -20.67
C ARG A 432 -2.82 -5.11 -19.73
N VAL A 433 -2.97 -3.82 -20.01
CA VAL A 433 -2.53 -2.72 -19.12
C VAL A 433 -3.21 -2.86 -17.77
N ARG A 434 -4.54 -2.99 -17.74
CA ARG A 434 -5.32 -3.19 -16.50
C ARG A 434 -4.92 -4.45 -15.73
N ALA A 435 -4.60 -5.54 -16.40
CA ALA A 435 -4.16 -6.77 -15.76
C ALA A 435 -2.80 -6.66 -15.07
N VAL A 436 -1.90 -5.80 -15.60
CA VAL A 436 -0.54 -5.58 -15.06
C VAL A 436 -0.49 -4.42 -14.07
N MET A 437 -1.38 -3.44 -14.24
CA MET A 437 -1.45 -2.22 -13.43
C MET A 437 -2.90 -1.97 -12.98
N PRO A 438 -3.45 -2.77 -12.05
CA PRO A 438 -4.86 -2.71 -11.66
C PRO A 438 -5.26 -1.39 -10.98
N ASP A 439 -4.30 -0.70 -10.36
CA ASP A 439 -4.53 0.54 -9.61
C ASP A 439 -4.44 1.81 -10.49
N VAL A 440 -4.24 1.64 -11.80
CA VAL A 440 -4.09 2.77 -12.74
C VAL A 440 -5.27 2.81 -13.69
N ASP A 441 -5.82 4.00 -13.94
CA ASP A 441 -6.82 4.20 -14.99
C ASP A 441 -6.16 4.01 -16.38
N ASP A 442 -6.38 2.84 -16.96
CA ASP A 442 -5.76 2.42 -18.21
C ASP A 442 -6.18 3.30 -19.39
N ASP A 443 -7.42 3.79 -19.43
CA ASP A 443 -7.92 4.65 -20.51
C ASP A 443 -7.22 6.02 -20.47
N SER A 444 -7.11 6.64 -19.31
CA SER A 444 -6.42 7.92 -19.11
C SER A 444 -4.92 7.81 -19.37
N LEU A 445 -4.29 6.74 -18.90
CA LEU A 445 -2.85 6.47 -19.11
C LEU A 445 -2.52 6.30 -20.59
N ILE A 446 -3.31 5.50 -21.31
CA ILE A 446 -3.11 5.25 -22.75
C ILE A 446 -3.36 6.53 -23.56
N ALA A 447 -4.44 7.26 -23.26
CA ALA A 447 -4.76 8.52 -23.93
C ALA A 447 -3.65 9.57 -23.72
N GLY A 448 -3.14 9.69 -22.50
CA GLY A 448 -2.00 10.55 -22.18
C GLY A 448 -0.74 10.18 -22.93
N ALA A 449 -0.44 8.89 -23.02
CA ALA A 449 0.73 8.41 -23.77
C ALA A 449 0.62 8.65 -25.28
N ILE A 450 -0.57 8.53 -25.84
CA ILE A 450 -0.81 8.87 -27.26
C ILE A 450 -0.63 10.38 -27.48
N ALA A 451 -1.20 11.21 -26.59
CA ALA A 451 -1.06 12.66 -26.67
C ALA A 451 0.41 13.12 -26.58
N LYS A 452 1.25 12.42 -25.81
CA LYS A 452 2.70 12.66 -25.71
C LYS A 452 3.50 12.04 -26.87
N GLY A 453 2.85 11.37 -27.83
CA GLY A 453 3.54 10.70 -28.93
C GLY A 453 4.36 9.46 -28.52
N LEU A 454 4.07 8.86 -27.37
CA LEU A 454 4.77 7.67 -26.86
C LEU A 454 4.25 6.39 -27.49
N LEU A 455 2.94 6.32 -27.71
CA LEU A 455 2.23 5.18 -28.30
C LEU A 455 1.46 5.58 -29.55
N VAL A 456 1.29 4.63 -30.46
CA VAL A 456 0.44 4.74 -31.64
C VAL A 456 -0.64 3.66 -31.60
N ARG A 457 -1.86 4.06 -31.89
CA ARG A 457 -2.99 3.14 -31.99
C ARG A 457 -2.92 2.32 -33.28
N THR A 458 -3.06 1.00 -33.16
CA THR A 458 -3.15 0.05 -34.28
C THR A 458 -4.39 -0.83 -34.08
N GLY A 459 -5.00 -1.31 -35.20
CA GLY A 459 -6.18 -2.17 -35.17
C GLY A 459 -7.48 -1.45 -35.54
N GLU A 460 -8.38 -2.14 -36.27
CA GLU A 460 -9.73 -1.71 -36.61
C GLU A 460 -10.77 -2.59 -35.88
N ARG A 461 -11.90 -2.00 -35.47
CA ARG A 461 -13.13 -2.60 -34.92
C ARG A 461 -12.99 -3.98 -34.21
N GLY A 462 -12.82 -3.94 -32.91
CA GLY A 462 -12.89 -5.14 -32.03
C GLY A 462 -11.55 -5.60 -31.46
N GLY A 463 -10.43 -4.98 -31.83
CA GLY A 463 -9.09 -5.36 -31.36
C GLY A 463 -8.10 -4.21 -31.30
N THR A 464 -8.48 -3.09 -30.66
CA THR A 464 -7.55 -1.93 -30.52
C THR A 464 -6.30 -2.37 -29.77
N ARG A 465 -5.14 -2.18 -30.41
CA ARG A 465 -3.81 -2.39 -29.83
C ARG A 465 -3.01 -1.11 -29.90
N TYR A 466 -2.03 -0.99 -29.03
CA TYR A 466 -1.12 0.14 -28.97
C TYR A 466 0.32 -0.35 -29.08
N VAL A 467 1.13 0.32 -29.88
CA VAL A 467 2.54 0.01 -30.10
C VAL A 467 3.38 1.25 -29.78
N LEU A 468 4.66 1.06 -29.48
CA LEU A 468 5.58 2.18 -29.33
C LEU A 468 5.62 3.02 -30.60
N SER A 469 5.65 4.35 -30.47
CA SER A 469 5.83 5.24 -31.62
C SER A 469 7.20 5.05 -32.25
N ASP A 470 7.31 5.35 -33.54
CA ASP A 470 8.60 5.27 -34.23
C ASP A 470 9.65 6.22 -33.63
N GLU A 471 9.21 7.35 -33.09
CA GLU A 471 10.09 8.29 -32.40
C GLU A 471 10.71 7.65 -31.14
N ILE A 472 9.94 6.94 -30.35
CA ILE A 472 10.43 6.22 -29.15
C ILE A 472 11.35 5.07 -29.56
N VAL A 473 10.99 4.33 -30.60
CA VAL A 473 11.82 3.23 -31.12
C VAL A 473 13.17 3.75 -31.69
N LEU A 474 13.19 4.88 -32.37
CA LEU A 474 14.40 5.50 -32.91
C LEU A 474 15.30 6.10 -31.83
N ARG A 475 14.72 6.75 -30.81
CA ARG A 475 15.48 7.37 -29.71
C ARG A 475 16.09 6.37 -28.75
N ALA A 476 15.48 5.22 -28.61
CA ALA A 476 15.85 4.23 -27.59
C ALA A 476 16.87 3.17 -28.05
N GLY A 477 17.45 3.30 -29.26
CA GLY A 477 18.55 2.45 -29.71
C GLY A 477 18.16 1.06 -30.24
N ALA A 478 19.16 0.30 -30.66
CA ALA A 478 19.08 -0.84 -31.58
C ALA A 478 18.13 -2.02 -31.24
N SER A 479 17.80 -2.27 -29.98
CA SER A 479 17.02 -3.48 -29.64
C SER A 479 15.53 -3.44 -30.04
N GLY A 480 14.92 -2.25 -30.05
CA GLY A 480 13.56 -2.07 -30.62
C GLY A 480 13.58 -1.92 -32.15
N LEU A 481 14.67 -1.38 -32.68
CA LEU A 481 14.94 -1.30 -34.13
C LEU A 481 15.17 -2.67 -34.77
N GLU A 482 15.80 -3.61 -34.04
CA GLU A 482 16.10 -4.94 -34.58
C GLU A 482 14.85 -5.79 -34.82
N ALA A 483 13.85 -5.73 -33.98
CA ALA A 483 12.61 -6.47 -34.16
C ALA A 483 11.80 -5.90 -35.33
N ARG A 484 11.55 -4.57 -35.34
CA ARG A 484 10.88 -3.89 -36.45
C ARG A 484 11.73 -3.84 -37.72
N GLY A 485 13.05 -3.72 -37.58
CA GLY A 485 14.00 -3.84 -38.66
C GLY A 485 13.92 -5.22 -39.33
N ARG A 486 13.86 -6.30 -38.54
CA ARG A 486 13.63 -7.66 -39.04
C ARG A 486 12.27 -7.81 -39.71
N GLN A 487 11.21 -7.24 -39.12
CA GLN A 487 9.88 -7.25 -39.74
C GLN A 487 9.82 -6.46 -41.05
N ARG A 488 10.43 -5.27 -41.10
CA ARG A 488 10.57 -4.48 -42.34
C ARG A 488 11.41 -5.21 -43.40
N GLN A 489 12.54 -5.80 -42.98
CA GLN A 489 13.38 -6.58 -43.87
C GLN A 489 12.63 -7.81 -44.41
N LYS A 490 11.89 -8.52 -43.57
CA LYS A 490 11.06 -9.65 -43.96
C LYS A 490 9.98 -9.27 -44.98
N LEU A 491 9.36 -8.09 -44.81
CA LEU A 491 8.42 -7.55 -45.81
C LEU A 491 9.11 -7.14 -47.12
N LEU A 492 10.27 -6.50 -47.04
CA LEU A 492 11.04 -6.13 -48.22
C LEU A 492 11.48 -7.36 -49.04
N ASP A 493 12.00 -8.37 -48.35
CA ASP A 493 12.42 -9.61 -49.02
C ASP A 493 11.23 -10.32 -49.65
N GLU A 494 10.06 -10.29 -49.01
CA GLU A 494 8.85 -10.89 -49.52
C GLU A 494 8.25 -10.08 -50.70
N VAL A 495 8.31 -8.73 -50.64
CA VAL A 495 7.93 -7.87 -51.78
C VAL A 495 8.86 -8.13 -52.98
N ARG A 496 10.17 -8.28 -52.76
CA ARG A 496 11.13 -8.63 -53.84
C ARG A 496 10.84 -10.01 -54.39
N ARG A 497 10.58 -10.99 -53.56
CA ARG A 497 10.29 -12.38 -53.94
C ARG A 497 9.00 -12.53 -54.75
N ARG A 498 7.92 -11.86 -54.34
CA ARG A 498 6.57 -11.98 -54.97
C ARG A 498 6.28 -10.91 -55.99
N GLY A 499 7.15 -9.91 -56.14
CA GLY A 499 6.93 -8.75 -56.99
C GLY A 499 6.02 -7.68 -56.41
N SER A 500 5.05 -8.07 -55.58
CA SER A 500 4.19 -7.16 -54.86
C SER A 500 3.57 -7.82 -53.63
N LEU A 501 3.14 -7.02 -52.67
CA LEU A 501 2.50 -7.49 -51.45
C LEU A 501 1.29 -6.61 -51.10
N SER A 502 0.16 -7.21 -50.76
CA SER A 502 -0.99 -6.52 -50.20
C SER A 502 -0.90 -6.50 -48.67
N VAL A 503 -1.68 -5.63 -48.02
CA VAL A 503 -1.70 -5.54 -46.57
C VAL A 503 -2.15 -6.85 -45.89
N PRO A 504 -3.19 -7.57 -46.37
CA PRO A 504 -3.54 -8.88 -45.83
C PRO A 504 -2.42 -9.92 -45.98
N GLU A 505 -1.76 -9.96 -47.13
CA GLU A 505 -0.63 -10.89 -47.35
C GLU A 505 0.55 -10.57 -46.44
N ALA A 506 0.84 -9.29 -46.19
CA ALA A 506 1.87 -8.83 -45.26
C ALA A 506 1.53 -9.23 -43.80
N SER A 507 0.28 -9.13 -43.40
CA SER A 507 -0.19 -9.59 -42.10
C SER A 507 0.09 -11.10 -41.90
N VAL A 508 -0.17 -11.92 -42.87
CA VAL A 508 0.14 -13.35 -42.85
C VAL A 508 1.65 -13.61 -42.79
N VAL A 509 2.42 -12.91 -43.57
CA VAL A 509 3.90 -13.02 -43.61
C VAL A 509 4.52 -12.70 -42.25
N LEU A 510 4.01 -11.68 -41.58
CA LEU A 510 4.49 -11.28 -40.27
C LEU A 510 3.92 -12.11 -39.11
N SER A 511 2.82 -12.85 -39.34
CA SER A 511 1.97 -13.45 -38.31
C SER A 511 1.41 -12.39 -37.34
N GLU A 512 1.11 -11.20 -37.86
CA GLU A 512 0.67 -10.00 -37.14
C GLU A 512 -0.63 -9.46 -37.71
N ASP A 513 -1.24 -8.51 -36.97
CA ASP A 513 -2.49 -7.93 -37.41
C ASP A 513 -2.33 -7.07 -38.70
N VAL A 514 -3.48 -6.89 -39.37
CA VAL A 514 -3.57 -6.16 -40.64
C VAL A 514 -3.15 -4.67 -40.50
N ALA A 515 -3.33 -4.09 -39.32
CA ALA A 515 -3.04 -2.68 -39.07
C ALA A 515 -1.54 -2.45 -38.90
N LEU A 516 -0.84 -3.33 -38.17
CA LEU A 516 0.63 -3.27 -38.07
C LEU A 516 1.29 -3.52 -39.41
N ALA A 517 0.81 -4.51 -40.18
CA ALA A 517 1.30 -4.77 -41.53
C ALA A 517 1.12 -3.57 -42.46
N ARG A 518 -0.04 -2.89 -42.38
CA ARG A 518 -0.31 -1.65 -43.15
C ARG A 518 0.63 -0.52 -42.71
N HIS A 519 0.85 -0.35 -41.43
CA HIS A 519 1.77 0.67 -40.89
C HIS A 519 3.18 0.47 -41.43
N LEU A 520 3.73 -0.73 -41.29
CA LEU A 520 5.07 -1.06 -41.77
C LEU A 520 5.22 -0.92 -43.30
N LEU A 521 4.23 -1.33 -44.07
CA LEU A 521 4.25 -1.14 -45.54
C LEU A 521 4.17 0.34 -45.95
N ASN A 522 3.39 1.16 -45.22
CA ASN A 522 3.32 2.61 -45.45
C ASN A 522 4.64 3.30 -45.07
N ASP A 523 5.31 2.84 -44.01
CA ASP A 523 6.62 3.34 -43.61
C ASP A 523 7.68 3.03 -44.69
N LEU A 524 7.68 1.80 -45.18
CA LEU A 524 8.55 1.39 -46.28
C LEU A 524 8.28 2.21 -47.54
N ALA A 525 7.02 2.56 -47.80
CA ALA A 525 6.65 3.42 -48.94
C ALA A 525 7.09 4.87 -48.73
N ARG A 526 6.95 5.42 -47.52
CA ARG A 526 7.46 6.76 -47.15
C ARG A 526 8.98 6.84 -47.24
N ALA A 527 9.66 5.76 -46.89
CA ALA A 527 11.11 5.64 -47.02
C ALA A 527 11.59 5.40 -48.47
N GLY A 528 10.68 5.29 -49.42
CA GLY A 528 11.02 5.03 -50.82
C GLY A 528 11.50 3.61 -51.13
N LEU A 529 11.38 2.69 -50.17
CA LEU A 529 11.83 1.30 -50.29
C LEU A 529 10.81 0.39 -50.96
N VAL A 530 9.56 0.80 -51.05
CA VAL A 530 8.49 0.18 -51.86
C VAL A 530 7.60 1.27 -52.46
N THR A 531 6.93 0.96 -53.56
CA THR A 531 5.99 1.88 -54.26
C THR A 531 4.56 1.37 -54.07
N ALA A 532 3.67 2.21 -53.53
CA ALA A 532 2.27 1.85 -53.31
C ALA A 532 1.43 2.21 -54.55
N GLN A 533 0.68 1.25 -55.09
CA GLN A 533 -0.26 1.47 -56.21
C GLN A 533 -1.65 0.94 -55.87
N GLY A 534 -2.70 1.58 -56.39
CA GLY A 534 -4.10 1.23 -56.14
C GLY A 534 -4.72 1.99 -54.99
N ARG A 535 -6.07 1.91 -54.87
CA ARG A 535 -6.86 2.59 -53.83
C ARG A 535 -7.55 1.57 -52.93
N THR A 536 -7.64 1.86 -51.65
CA THR A 536 -8.36 1.11 -50.62
C THR A 536 -8.01 -0.38 -50.58
N ARG A 537 -8.96 -1.32 -50.80
CA ARG A 537 -8.75 -2.78 -50.71
C ARG A 537 -7.84 -3.37 -51.80
N ALA A 538 -7.69 -2.67 -52.92
CA ALA A 538 -6.83 -3.10 -54.05
C ALA A 538 -5.40 -2.53 -53.96
N ARG A 539 -5.01 -1.87 -52.87
CA ARG A 539 -3.68 -1.28 -52.72
C ARG A 539 -2.62 -2.37 -52.54
N ARG A 540 -1.60 -2.34 -53.41
CA ARG A 540 -0.43 -3.24 -53.33
C ARG A 540 0.86 -2.43 -53.28
N TYR A 541 1.88 -3.02 -52.70
CA TYR A 541 3.20 -2.42 -52.53
C TYR A 541 4.20 -3.22 -53.36
N TYR A 542 4.94 -2.53 -54.23
CA TYR A 542 5.84 -3.08 -55.22
C TYR A 542 7.28 -2.70 -54.90
N SER A 543 8.25 -3.52 -55.34
CA SER A 543 9.65 -3.12 -55.32
C SER A 543 9.86 -1.97 -56.33
N PRO A 544 10.59 -0.88 -55.95
CA PRO A 544 10.86 0.23 -56.85
C PRO A 544 11.54 -0.22 -58.16
N GLU A 545 12.34 -1.27 -58.11
CA GLU A 545 13.06 -1.84 -59.28
C GLU A 545 12.11 -2.46 -60.32
N LEU A 546 10.89 -2.86 -59.90
CA LEU A 546 9.89 -3.45 -60.79
C LEU A 546 8.90 -2.43 -61.39
N VAL A 547 8.87 -1.22 -60.89
CA VAL A 547 7.93 -0.16 -61.33
C VAL A 547 8.61 0.81 -62.30
N GLY A 548 9.93 0.71 -62.48
CA GLY A 548 10.75 1.63 -63.26
C GLY A 548 10.98 1.28 -64.75
N ALA A 549 10.26 0.29 -65.31
CA ALA A 549 10.33 0.07 -66.79
C ALA A 549 9.09 0.70 -67.46
N PRO A 550 9.17 1.82 -68.16
CA PRO A 550 8.07 2.27 -68.98
C PRO A 550 7.85 1.20 -70.10
N SER A 551 6.67 0.60 -70.15
CA SER A 551 6.22 -0.17 -71.27
C SER A 551 5.99 0.81 -72.44
N ASP A 552 6.96 0.95 -73.32
CA ASP A 552 6.72 1.35 -74.68
C ASP A 552 5.81 0.32 -75.33
N ARG A 553 4.50 0.62 -75.37
CA ARG A 553 3.61 0.36 -76.50
C ARG A 553 2.22 1.01 -76.21
#